data_1d66dc013f3ea2fca64532a30344a5f7
#
_entry.id   1d66dc013f3ea2fca64532a30344a5f7
#
_cell.length_a   1.000
_cell.length_b   1.000
_cell.length_c   1.000
_cell.angle_alpha   90.00
_cell.angle_beta   90.00
_cell.angle_gamma   90.00
#
_symmetry.space_group_name_H-M   'P 1'
#
loop_
_entity.id
_entity.type
_entity.pdbx_description
1 polymer ?
#
loop_
_entity_poly.entity_id
_entity_poly.type
_entity_poly.pdbx_seq_one_letter_code
_entity_poly.pdbx_strand_id
1 'polypeptide(L)'
;MNYIEFNFKVTPLQPASDILLAELGELGFDSFVETEDGLQAYILEEYYKEDLLKYVFVLNNPEFEITYNTKIIEQVNWNAEWEKNFTPIVVSDNCRVRAPFHDKGNEEYDIIIEPKMSFGTGHHATTHMMIQHILKDDFIGKKVLDMGCGTAVLAILAEMRGAGPLDAIDIDEWCYLNSIENAERNNCTKITVEQGDASLLSNRKYDI
;
A
#
# COMPACT_ATOMS: atom_id res chain seq x y z
N MET A 1 -4.46 17.76 -4.04
CA MET A 1 -4.44 18.89 -4.99
C MET A 1 -4.93 18.40 -6.32
N ASN A 2 -5.81 19.14 -7.01
CA ASN A 2 -6.30 18.74 -8.31
C ASN A 2 -5.27 19.08 -9.40
N TYR A 3 -5.34 18.37 -10.51
CA TYR A 3 -4.59 18.67 -11.71
C TYR A 3 -5.53 19.09 -12.82
N ILE A 4 -5.04 19.90 -13.74
CA ILE A 4 -5.68 20.15 -15.03
C ILE A 4 -4.87 19.41 -16.09
N GLU A 5 -5.52 18.47 -16.76
CA GLU A 5 -5.02 17.79 -17.94
C GLU A 5 -5.34 18.64 -19.17
N PHE A 6 -4.36 18.88 -19.98
CA PHE A 6 -4.50 19.44 -21.32
C PHE A 6 -4.19 18.35 -22.34
N ASN A 7 -5.13 18.09 -23.22
CA ASN A 7 -4.94 17.12 -24.30
C ASN A 7 -4.83 17.88 -25.64
N PHE A 8 -3.60 18.00 -26.14
CA PHE A 8 -3.27 18.72 -27.37
C PHE A 8 -3.25 17.77 -28.55
N LYS A 9 -3.91 18.16 -29.65
CA LYS A 9 -3.75 17.58 -30.98
C LYS A 9 -2.87 18.48 -31.82
N VAL A 10 -1.84 17.93 -32.43
CA VAL A 10 -0.74 18.68 -33.04
C VAL A 10 -0.49 18.20 -34.46
N THR A 11 -0.50 19.13 -35.44
CA THR A 11 -0.23 18.85 -36.84
C THR A 11 0.70 19.91 -37.45
N PRO A 12 1.85 19.55 -38.06
CA PRO A 12 2.46 18.21 -38.01
C PRO A 12 2.95 17.85 -36.60
N LEU A 13 2.97 16.56 -36.28
CA LEU A 13 3.34 16.11 -34.92
C LEU A 13 4.75 16.59 -34.55
N GLN A 14 5.70 16.42 -35.45
CA GLN A 14 7.08 16.89 -35.28
C GLN A 14 7.41 18.06 -36.23
N PRO A 15 8.11 19.11 -35.76
CA PRO A 15 8.71 19.28 -34.43
C PRO A 15 7.81 19.92 -33.37
N ALA A 16 6.51 20.16 -33.69
CA ALA A 16 5.64 20.98 -32.86
C ALA A 16 5.40 20.43 -31.45
N SER A 17 5.28 19.11 -31.30
CA SER A 17 5.10 18.48 -29.98
C SER A 17 6.31 18.69 -29.05
N ASP A 18 7.54 18.61 -29.59
CA ASP A 18 8.75 18.82 -28.79
C ASP A 18 8.84 20.28 -28.32
N ILE A 19 8.52 21.22 -29.21
CA ILE A 19 8.51 22.65 -28.88
C ILE A 19 7.44 22.93 -27.83
N LEU A 20 6.23 22.38 -28.02
CA LEU A 20 5.11 22.54 -27.10
C LEU A 20 5.46 22.00 -25.71
N LEU A 21 6.06 20.81 -25.61
CA LEU A 21 6.49 20.22 -24.35
C LEU A 21 7.50 21.11 -23.62
N ALA A 22 8.49 21.64 -24.34
CA ALA A 22 9.52 22.51 -23.78
C ALA A 22 8.89 23.82 -23.24
N GLU A 23 8.04 24.48 -24.03
CA GLU A 23 7.41 25.73 -23.64
C GLU A 23 6.43 25.56 -22.46
N LEU A 24 5.65 24.46 -22.44
CA LEU A 24 4.76 24.15 -21.32
C LEU A 24 5.52 23.83 -20.04
N GLY A 25 6.65 23.13 -20.14
CA GLY A 25 7.53 22.86 -18.99
C GLY A 25 8.06 24.16 -18.31
N GLU A 26 8.40 25.17 -19.11
CA GLU A 26 8.80 26.48 -18.59
C GLU A 26 7.65 27.23 -17.89
N LEU A 27 6.41 26.92 -18.24
CA LEU A 27 5.22 27.53 -17.64
C LEU A 27 4.68 26.79 -16.40
N GLY A 28 5.38 25.73 -15.95
CA GLY A 28 5.05 25.01 -14.73
C GLY A 28 4.19 23.77 -14.91
N PHE A 29 4.06 23.27 -16.14
CA PHE A 29 3.56 21.92 -16.36
C PHE A 29 4.63 20.93 -15.91
N ASP A 30 4.25 19.93 -15.12
CA ASP A 30 5.20 19.03 -14.45
C ASP A 30 5.21 17.59 -14.99
N SER A 31 4.18 17.22 -15.77
CA SER A 31 4.04 15.88 -16.31
C SER A 31 3.54 15.90 -17.74
N PHE A 32 4.09 15.02 -18.60
CA PHE A 32 3.77 14.94 -20.00
C PHE A 32 3.63 13.50 -20.46
N VAL A 33 2.66 13.23 -21.35
CA VAL A 33 2.47 11.94 -22.01
C VAL A 33 2.33 12.18 -23.51
N GLU A 34 3.24 11.62 -24.32
CA GLU A 34 3.13 11.66 -25.76
C GLU A 34 1.99 10.75 -26.23
N THR A 35 1.21 11.21 -27.20
CA THR A 35 0.12 10.46 -27.83
C THR A 35 0.37 10.32 -29.33
N GLU A 36 -0.40 9.46 -30.00
CA GLU A 36 -0.26 9.25 -31.46
C GLU A 36 -0.52 10.53 -32.29
N ASP A 37 -1.34 11.45 -31.77
CA ASP A 37 -1.78 12.66 -32.45
C ASP A 37 -1.39 13.96 -31.71
N GLY A 38 -0.54 13.89 -30.66
CA GLY A 38 -0.12 15.06 -29.94
C GLY A 38 0.50 14.81 -28.57
N LEU A 39 0.06 15.59 -27.57
CA LEU A 39 0.67 15.62 -26.23
C LEU A 39 -0.41 15.81 -25.16
N GLN A 40 -0.36 15.05 -24.10
CA GLN A 40 -1.05 15.35 -22.86
C GLN A 40 -0.08 16.04 -21.89
N ALA A 41 -0.51 17.13 -21.28
CA ALA A 41 0.28 17.88 -20.31
C ALA A 41 -0.55 18.17 -19.07
N TYR A 42 0.10 18.16 -17.92
CA TYR A 42 -0.54 18.29 -16.63
C TYR A 42 0.05 19.44 -15.83
N ILE A 43 -0.82 20.23 -15.22
CA ILE A 43 -0.45 21.34 -14.34
C ILE A 43 -1.31 21.28 -13.09
N LEU A 44 -0.73 21.57 -11.92
CA LEU A 44 -1.50 21.76 -10.69
C LEU A 44 -2.50 22.90 -10.86
N GLU A 45 -3.75 22.70 -10.44
CA GLU A 45 -4.84 23.68 -10.56
C GLU A 45 -4.47 25.04 -9.94
N GLU A 46 -3.71 25.05 -8.85
CA GLU A 46 -3.25 26.27 -8.16
C GLU A 46 -2.23 27.11 -8.96
N TYR A 47 -1.51 26.49 -9.91
CA TYR A 47 -0.56 27.19 -10.79
C TYR A 47 -1.18 27.60 -12.13
N TYR A 48 -2.35 27.07 -12.44
CA TYR A 48 -3.04 27.42 -13.69
C TYR A 48 -3.66 28.82 -13.61
N LYS A 49 -3.44 29.60 -14.68
CA LYS A 49 -4.10 30.89 -14.94
C LYS A 49 -4.66 30.88 -16.36
N GLU A 50 -5.84 31.46 -16.54
CA GLU A 50 -6.53 31.44 -17.87
C GLU A 50 -5.71 32.05 -19.01
N ASP A 51 -4.76 32.91 -18.72
CA ASP A 51 -3.88 33.56 -19.70
C ASP A 51 -2.53 32.85 -19.89
N LEU A 52 -2.28 31.75 -19.17
CA LEU A 52 -0.99 31.05 -19.18
C LEU A 52 -0.57 30.64 -20.59
N LEU A 53 -1.49 30.06 -21.37
CA LEU A 53 -1.21 29.59 -22.73
C LEU A 53 -1.01 30.69 -23.76
N LYS A 54 -1.31 31.96 -23.43
CA LYS A 54 -1.02 33.09 -24.34
C LYS A 54 0.47 33.26 -24.61
N TYR A 55 1.30 32.80 -23.71
CA TYR A 55 2.76 32.89 -23.79
C TYR A 55 3.40 31.72 -24.52
N VAL A 56 2.62 30.72 -24.92
CA VAL A 56 3.10 29.55 -25.69
C VAL A 56 3.21 29.94 -27.15
N PHE A 57 4.44 30.09 -27.63
CA PHE A 57 4.70 30.55 -29.00
C PHE A 57 4.17 29.58 -30.04
N VAL A 58 4.36 28.27 -29.86
CA VAL A 58 3.98 27.26 -30.81
C VAL A 58 2.48 27.22 -31.06
N LEU A 59 1.65 27.56 -30.07
CA LEU A 59 0.17 27.64 -30.23
C LEU A 59 -0.27 28.81 -31.12
N ASN A 60 0.57 29.81 -31.28
CA ASN A 60 0.29 31.01 -32.11
C ASN A 60 1.05 31.01 -33.45
N ASN A 61 1.84 29.99 -33.74
CA ASN A 61 2.60 29.88 -34.96
C ASN A 61 1.73 29.28 -36.07
N PRO A 62 1.53 30.00 -37.19
CA PRO A 62 0.67 29.57 -38.30
C PRO A 62 1.20 28.33 -39.06
N GLU A 63 2.41 27.91 -38.82
CA GLU A 63 2.98 26.70 -39.41
C GLU A 63 2.43 25.40 -38.75
N PHE A 64 1.79 25.52 -37.58
CA PHE A 64 1.28 24.40 -36.82
C PHE A 64 -0.23 24.55 -36.57
N GLU A 65 -0.97 23.49 -36.74
CA GLU A 65 -2.36 23.41 -36.32
C GLU A 65 -2.43 22.66 -34.99
N ILE A 66 -2.70 23.41 -33.91
CA ILE A 66 -2.75 22.87 -32.56
C ILE A 66 -4.10 23.22 -31.94
N THR A 67 -4.82 22.20 -31.51
CA THR A 67 -6.06 22.33 -30.75
C THR A 67 -5.92 21.60 -29.43
N TYR A 68 -6.67 22.03 -28.41
CA TYR A 68 -6.65 21.35 -27.12
C TYR A 68 -8.02 21.34 -26.45
N ASN A 69 -8.20 20.39 -25.56
CA ASN A 69 -9.26 20.38 -24.57
C ASN A 69 -8.67 20.19 -23.18
N THR A 70 -9.43 20.56 -22.17
CA THR A 70 -9.01 20.47 -20.77
C THR A 70 -9.96 19.61 -19.97
N LYS A 71 -9.41 18.93 -18.95
CA LYS A 71 -10.17 18.16 -17.97
C LYS A 71 -9.56 18.35 -16.59
N ILE A 72 -10.40 18.61 -15.59
CA ILE A 72 -9.96 18.61 -14.21
C ILE A 72 -9.84 17.16 -13.75
N ILE A 73 -8.67 16.82 -13.22
CA ILE A 73 -8.42 15.54 -12.57
C ILE A 73 -8.44 15.81 -11.07
N GLU A 74 -9.52 15.39 -10.44
CA GLU A 74 -9.64 15.46 -8.99
C GLU A 74 -8.65 14.51 -8.33
N GLN A 75 -8.06 14.98 -7.22
CA GLN A 75 -7.20 14.12 -6.42
C GLN A 75 -8.01 12.97 -5.85
N VAL A 76 -7.76 11.77 -6.33
CA VAL A 76 -8.28 10.55 -5.73
C VAL A 76 -7.45 10.22 -4.51
N ASN A 77 -8.09 10.13 -3.36
CA ASN A 77 -7.45 9.53 -2.18
C ASN A 77 -7.41 8.02 -2.37
N TRP A 78 -6.39 7.53 -3.06
CA TRP A 78 -6.20 6.11 -3.33
C TRP A 78 -6.15 5.27 -2.05
N ASN A 79 -5.66 5.84 -0.95
CA ASN A 79 -5.66 5.15 0.35
C ASN A 79 -7.09 4.92 0.84
N ALA A 80 -7.94 5.96 0.82
CA ALA A 80 -9.33 5.82 1.21
C ALA A 80 -10.12 4.89 0.29
N GLU A 81 -9.82 4.88 -1.01
CA GLU A 81 -10.46 3.96 -1.95
C GLU A 81 -9.98 2.52 -1.74
N TRP A 82 -8.70 2.33 -1.46
CA TRP A 82 -8.14 1.04 -1.11
C TRP A 82 -8.72 0.52 0.23
N GLU A 83 -8.80 1.36 1.26
CA GLU A 83 -9.39 1.01 2.56
C GLU A 83 -10.84 0.53 2.45
N LYS A 84 -11.67 1.15 1.59
CA LYS A 84 -13.05 0.72 1.32
C LYS A 84 -13.14 -0.68 0.72
N ASN A 85 -12.15 -1.06 -0.08
CA ASN A 85 -12.11 -2.35 -0.77
C ASN A 85 -11.34 -3.42 0.04
N PHE A 86 -10.64 -3.03 1.10
CA PHE A 86 -9.92 -3.95 1.98
C PHE A 86 -10.90 -4.52 3.01
N THR A 87 -11.27 -5.79 2.88
CA THR A 87 -12.29 -6.42 3.73
C THR A 87 -11.66 -7.22 4.86
N PRO A 88 -12.26 -7.26 6.07
CA PRO A 88 -11.81 -8.14 7.13
C PRO A 88 -11.92 -9.61 6.72
N ILE A 89 -11.02 -10.43 7.21
CA ILE A 89 -11.02 -11.87 7.00
C ILE A 89 -11.59 -12.57 8.21
N VAL A 90 -12.61 -13.38 8.02
CA VAL A 90 -13.17 -14.25 9.05
C VAL A 90 -12.69 -15.67 8.80
N VAL A 91 -12.00 -16.24 9.79
CA VAL A 91 -11.48 -17.60 9.77
C VAL A 91 -12.23 -18.42 10.80
N SER A 92 -13.10 -19.30 10.34
CA SER A 92 -14.06 -19.98 11.22
C SER A 92 -14.98 -18.97 11.92
N ASP A 93 -15.82 -19.43 12.83
CA ASP A 93 -16.82 -18.56 13.49
C ASP A 93 -16.25 -17.72 14.63
N ASN A 94 -14.97 -17.91 14.99
CA ASN A 94 -14.39 -17.35 16.21
C ASN A 94 -13.08 -16.56 16.02
N CYS A 95 -12.58 -16.42 14.81
CA CYS A 95 -11.38 -15.63 14.54
C CYS A 95 -11.58 -14.66 13.39
N ARG A 96 -11.25 -13.40 13.62
CA ARG A 96 -11.30 -12.34 12.64
C ARG A 96 -9.95 -11.64 12.58
N VAL A 97 -9.46 -11.40 11.36
CA VAL A 97 -8.30 -10.52 11.11
C VAL A 97 -8.81 -9.28 10.40
N ARG A 98 -8.55 -8.13 10.93
CA ARG A 98 -9.00 -6.85 10.41
C ARG A 98 -7.92 -5.77 10.44
N ALA A 99 -8.09 -4.75 9.62
CA ALA A 99 -7.28 -3.54 9.72
C ALA A 99 -7.78 -2.61 10.85
N PRO A 100 -6.93 -1.66 11.31
CA PRO A 100 -7.32 -0.70 12.36
C PRO A 100 -8.53 0.18 12.03
N PHE A 101 -8.75 0.45 10.74
CA PHE A 101 -9.88 1.27 10.26
C PHE A 101 -11.20 0.51 10.14
N HIS A 102 -11.21 -0.80 10.41
CA HIS A 102 -12.45 -1.59 10.49
C HIS A 102 -13.02 -1.59 11.89
N ASP A 103 -14.34 -1.63 11.97
CA ASP A 103 -15.05 -1.80 13.24
C ASP A 103 -14.67 -3.12 13.92
N LYS A 104 -14.68 -3.11 15.25
CA LYS A 104 -14.44 -4.31 16.05
C LYS A 104 -15.49 -5.38 15.77
N GLY A 105 -15.05 -6.63 15.60
CA GLY A 105 -15.92 -7.80 15.48
C GLY A 105 -16.40 -8.33 16.83
N ASN A 106 -17.24 -9.36 16.75
CA ASN A 106 -17.75 -10.08 17.92
C ASN A 106 -17.05 -11.44 18.11
N GLU A 107 -16.07 -11.74 17.25
CA GLU A 107 -15.33 -12.98 17.27
C GLU A 107 -14.44 -13.04 18.54
N GLU A 108 -14.22 -14.25 19.05
CA GLU A 108 -13.41 -14.50 20.25
C GLU A 108 -11.97 -13.95 20.07
N TYR A 109 -11.40 -14.12 18.88
CA TYR A 109 -10.08 -13.63 18.49
C TYR A 109 -10.25 -12.56 17.41
N ASP A 110 -10.27 -11.29 17.80
CA ASP A 110 -10.33 -10.14 16.90
C ASP A 110 -8.93 -9.53 16.76
N ILE A 111 -8.21 -9.94 15.72
CA ILE A 111 -6.80 -9.60 15.50
C ILE A 111 -6.71 -8.36 14.62
N ILE A 112 -5.97 -7.34 15.08
CA ILE A 112 -5.77 -6.09 14.36
C ILE A 112 -4.41 -6.12 13.67
N ILE A 113 -4.41 -6.08 12.35
CA ILE A 113 -3.20 -6.05 11.53
C ILE A 113 -3.18 -4.79 10.68
N GLU A 114 -2.12 -4.00 10.81
CA GLU A 114 -1.87 -2.87 9.92
C GLU A 114 -1.42 -3.41 8.55
N PRO A 115 -2.22 -3.23 7.50
CA PRO A 115 -1.91 -3.75 6.18
C PRO A 115 -0.85 -2.88 5.51
N LYS A 116 0.40 -3.26 5.67
CA LYS A 116 1.57 -2.70 5.00
C LYS A 116 2.07 -3.67 3.92
N MET A 117 3.32 -3.52 3.49
CA MET A 117 3.93 -4.40 2.48
C MET A 117 4.31 -5.79 3.01
N SER A 118 4.02 -6.10 4.28
CA SER A 118 4.32 -7.38 4.91
C SER A 118 3.28 -8.44 4.55
N PHE A 119 3.74 -9.68 4.37
CA PHE A 119 2.86 -10.83 4.18
C PHE A 119 2.13 -11.19 5.48
N GLY A 120 0.92 -11.76 5.40
CA GLY A 120 0.21 -12.25 6.58
C GLY A 120 -1.01 -11.42 7.00
N THR A 121 -1.65 -10.71 6.08
CA THR A 121 -2.93 -9.99 6.34
C THR A 121 -4.14 -10.93 6.44
N GLY A 122 -3.97 -12.24 6.25
CA GLY A 122 -5.05 -13.22 6.30
C GLY A 122 -5.69 -13.55 4.94
N HIS A 123 -5.52 -12.70 3.93
CA HIS A 123 -6.13 -12.89 2.61
C HIS A 123 -5.54 -14.06 1.82
N HIS A 124 -4.27 -14.39 2.04
CA HIS A 124 -3.64 -15.50 1.35
C HIS A 124 -4.07 -16.84 1.96
N ALA A 125 -4.32 -17.83 1.11
CA ALA A 125 -4.81 -19.14 1.53
C ALA A 125 -3.90 -19.84 2.56
N THR A 126 -2.58 -19.68 2.48
CA THR A 126 -1.64 -20.26 3.45
C THR A 126 -1.81 -19.66 4.85
N THR A 127 -1.90 -18.34 4.95
CA THR A 127 -2.15 -17.67 6.24
C THR A 127 -3.49 -18.10 6.83
N HIS A 128 -4.53 -18.16 5.98
CA HIS A 128 -5.86 -18.63 6.40
C HIS A 128 -5.82 -20.07 6.95
N MET A 129 -5.15 -20.99 6.26
CA MET A 129 -4.99 -22.38 6.72
C MET A 129 -4.19 -22.47 8.02
N MET A 130 -3.11 -21.71 8.16
CA MET A 130 -2.31 -21.70 9.39
C MET A 130 -3.13 -21.17 10.59
N ILE A 131 -3.94 -20.12 10.40
CA ILE A 131 -4.86 -19.65 11.43
C ILE A 131 -5.83 -20.77 11.82
N GLN A 132 -6.40 -21.51 10.85
CA GLN A 132 -7.28 -22.63 11.15
C GLN A 132 -6.60 -23.75 11.96
N HIS A 133 -5.31 -24.01 11.69
CA HIS A 133 -4.53 -24.98 12.48
C HIS A 133 -4.30 -24.47 13.91
N ILE A 134 -3.88 -23.21 14.07
CA ILE A 134 -3.67 -22.61 15.40
C ILE A 134 -4.96 -22.65 16.22
N LEU A 135 -6.13 -22.42 15.60
CA LEU A 135 -7.42 -22.48 16.30
C LEU A 135 -7.80 -23.90 16.81
N LYS A 136 -7.24 -24.96 16.23
CA LYS A 136 -7.54 -26.35 16.59
C LYS A 136 -6.55 -26.95 17.61
N ASP A 137 -5.31 -26.51 17.56
CA ASP A 137 -4.22 -27.08 18.34
C ASP A 137 -4.14 -26.47 19.74
N ASP A 138 -3.46 -27.16 20.67
CA ASP A 138 -3.22 -26.67 22.03
C ASP A 138 -1.93 -25.84 22.11
N PHE A 139 -2.08 -24.58 22.44
CA PHE A 139 -1.00 -23.60 22.56
C PHE A 139 -0.69 -23.22 24.04
N ILE A 140 -1.46 -23.71 25.01
CA ILE A 140 -1.33 -23.29 26.40
C ILE A 140 0.07 -23.60 26.94
N GLY A 141 0.80 -22.54 27.31
CA GLY A 141 2.15 -22.63 27.88
C GLY A 141 3.23 -23.13 26.91
N LYS A 142 2.92 -23.28 25.64
CA LYS A 142 3.88 -23.72 24.63
C LYS A 142 4.86 -22.60 24.25
N LYS A 143 6.13 -22.96 24.09
CA LYS A 143 7.13 -22.08 23.47
C LYS A 143 7.02 -22.20 21.95
N VAL A 144 6.78 -21.07 21.28
CA VAL A 144 6.47 -21.04 19.83
C VAL A 144 7.50 -20.23 19.05
N LEU A 145 7.79 -20.69 17.84
CA LEU A 145 8.56 -19.94 16.83
C LEU A 145 7.68 -19.65 15.62
N ASP A 146 7.59 -18.37 15.25
CA ASP A 146 7.03 -17.91 13.98
C ASP A 146 8.19 -17.43 13.10
N MET A 147 8.66 -18.30 12.19
CA MET A 147 9.79 -18.03 11.32
C MET A 147 9.33 -17.56 9.95
N GLY A 148 9.73 -16.34 9.54
CA GLY A 148 9.15 -15.61 8.43
C GLY A 148 7.80 -15.01 8.83
N CYS A 149 7.77 -14.32 9.99
CA CYS A 149 6.53 -13.94 10.66
C CYS A 149 5.70 -12.88 9.90
N GLY A 150 6.29 -12.14 8.96
CA GLY A 150 5.60 -11.13 8.16
C GLY A 150 4.91 -10.07 9.01
N THR A 151 3.58 -10.14 9.14
CA THR A 151 2.78 -9.27 10.03
C THR A 151 2.75 -9.73 11.48
N ALA A 152 3.31 -10.88 11.81
CA ALA A 152 3.19 -11.62 13.07
C ALA A 152 1.75 -12.08 13.41
N VAL A 153 0.84 -12.15 12.45
CA VAL A 153 -0.55 -12.55 12.70
C VAL A 153 -0.66 -13.92 13.37
N LEU A 154 0.24 -14.88 13.00
CA LEU A 154 0.25 -16.24 13.57
C LEU A 154 0.76 -16.24 15.01
N ALA A 155 1.86 -15.52 15.28
CA ALA A 155 2.38 -15.34 16.64
C ALA A 155 1.37 -14.66 17.58
N ILE A 156 0.67 -13.62 17.07
CA ILE A 156 -0.37 -12.91 17.81
C ILE A 156 -1.50 -13.87 18.19
N LEU A 157 -2.02 -14.64 17.22
CA LEU A 157 -3.07 -15.62 17.50
C LEU A 157 -2.58 -16.69 18.49
N ALA A 158 -1.35 -17.17 18.35
CA ALA A 158 -0.77 -18.15 19.27
C ALA A 158 -0.71 -17.62 20.71
N GLU A 159 -0.29 -16.36 20.91
CA GLU A 159 -0.33 -15.72 22.23
C GLU A 159 -1.75 -15.63 22.79
N MET A 160 -2.72 -15.17 21.97
CA MET A 160 -4.14 -15.11 22.36
C MET A 160 -4.68 -16.50 22.76
N ARG A 161 -4.15 -17.57 22.17
CA ARG A 161 -4.44 -18.97 22.49
C ARG A 161 -3.68 -19.50 23.70
N GLY A 162 -2.90 -18.66 24.40
CA GLY A 162 -2.23 -19.01 25.64
C GLY A 162 -0.78 -19.45 25.48
N ALA A 163 -0.20 -19.33 24.30
CA ALA A 163 1.22 -19.59 24.10
C ALA A 163 2.13 -18.59 24.84
N GLY A 164 3.36 -18.94 24.99
CA GLY A 164 4.45 -18.07 25.43
C GLY A 164 5.47 -18.72 26.33
N PRO A 165 6.74 -18.33 26.14
CA PRO A 165 7.22 -17.23 25.29
C PRO A 165 7.17 -17.57 23.79
N LEU A 166 7.11 -16.52 22.96
CA LEU A 166 7.11 -16.64 21.49
C LEU A 166 8.25 -15.82 20.89
N ASP A 167 8.95 -16.42 19.94
CA ASP A 167 9.92 -15.72 19.10
C ASP A 167 9.31 -15.59 17.68
N ALA A 168 9.21 -14.35 17.18
CA ALA A 168 8.76 -14.02 15.84
C ALA A 168 9.92 -13.41 15.05
N ILE A 169 10.36 -14.06 13.98
CA ILE A 169 11.58 -13.70 13.26
C ILE A 169 11.27 -13.47 11.80
N ASP A 170 11.76 -12.35 11.24
CA ASP A 170 11.72 -12.10 9.80
C ASP A 170 13.04 -11.47 9.35
N ILE A 171 13.44 -11.76 8.12
CA ILE A 171 14.67 -11.22 7.54
C ILE A 171 14.50 -9.78 7.08
N ASP A 172 13.28 -9.41 6.67
CA ASP A 172 12.97 -8.12 6.12
C ASP A 172 12.69 -7.08 7.21
N GLU A 173 13.38 -5.95 7.15
CA GLU A 173 13.26 -4.87 8.14
C GLU A 173 11.82 -4.34 8.25
N TRP A 174 11.12 -4.19 7.13
CA TRP A 174 9.72 -3.73 7.15
C TRP A 174 8.77 -4.74 7.79
N CYS A 175 9.02 -6.04 7.65
CA CYS A 175 8.28 -7.09 8.34
C CYS A 175 8.56 -7.04 9.85
N TYR A 176 9.82 -6.93 10.24
CA TYR A 176 10.24 -6.77 11.64
C TYR A 176 9.55 -5.57 12.31
N LEU A 177 9.59 -4.39 11.69
CA LEU A 177 8.95 -3.18 12.23
C LEU A 177 7.42 -3.31 12.28
N ASN A 178 6.81 -3.86 11.24
CA ASN A 178 5.36 -4.07 11.19
C ASN A 178 4.89 -5.10 12.23
N SER A 179 5.67 -6.14 12.47
CA SER A 179 5.38 -7.16 13.50
C SER A 179 5.36 -6.57 14.90
N ILE A 180 6.31 -5.69 15.24
CA ILE A 180 6.33 -4.99 16.53
C ILE A 180 5.05 -4.16 16.70
N GLU A 181 4.72 -3.32 15.72
CA GLU A 181 3.52 -2.48 15.79
C GLU A 181 2.24 -3.32 15.93
N ASN A 182 2.14 -4.44 15.21
CA ASN A 182 0.98 -5.32 15.28
C ASN A 182 0.90 -6.05 16.63
N ALA A 183 2.02 -6.52 17.18
CA ALA A 183 2.05 -7.13 18.51
C ALA A 183 1.59 -6.14 19.59
N GLU A 184 2.10 -4.91 19.56
CA GLU A 184 1.69 -3.84 20.49
C GLU A 184 0.20 -3.50 20.33
N ARG A 185 -0.31 -3.39 19.11
CA ARG A 185 -1.70 -3.06 18.77
C ARG A 185 -2.69 -4.10 19.31
N ASN A 186 -2.26 -5.35 19.37
CA ASN A 186 -3.02 -6.46 19.95
C ASN A 186 -2.75 -6.72 21.44
N ASN A 187 -1.98 -5.84 22.10
CA ASN A 187 -1.57 -5.97 23.50
C ASN A 187 -0.81 -7.27 23.81
N CYS A 188 -0.09 -7.81 22.84
CA CYS A 188 0.77 -8.97 23.03
C CYS A 188 2.05 -8.57 23.80
N THR A 189 2.36 -9.31 24.85
CA THR A 189 3.48 -9.03 25.74
C THR A 189 4.51 -10.15 25.83
N LYS A 190 4.20 -11.30 25.22
CA LYS A 190 5.05 -12.50 25.26
C LYS A 190 5.77 -12.76 23.93
N ILE A 191 5.53 -11.95 22.93
CA ILE A 191 6.17 -12.05 21.61
C ILE A 191 7.46 -11.23 21.63
N THR A 192 8.59 -11.90 21.37
CA THR A 192 9.87 -11.24 21.07
C THR A 192 10.03 -11.21 19.56
N VAL A 193 10.08 -10.02 18.97
CA VAL A 193 10.30 -9.85 17.54
C VAL A 193 11.78 -9.61 17.28
N GLU A 194 12.38 -10.35 16.34
CA GLU A 194 13.80 -10.21 15.97
C GLU A 194 13.94 -10.14 14.44
N GLN A 195 14.87 -9.30 14.00
CA GLN A 195 15.24 -9.26 12.57
C GLN A 195 16.40 -10.23 12.32
N GLY A 196 16.23 -11.18 11.41
CA GLY A 196 17.29 -12.10 11.02
C GLY A 196 16.78 -13.39 10.39
N ASP A 197 17.67 -14.35 10.30
CA ASP A 197 17.44 -15.65 9.70
C ASP A 197 17.61 -16.80 10.72
N ALA A 198 17.62 -18.03 10.22
CA ALA A 198 17.76 -19.24 11.05
C ALA A 198 19.06 -19.30 11.88
N SER A 199 20.06 -18.45 11.63
CA SER A 199 21.27 -18.35 12.45
C SER A 199 20.99 -17.90 13.89
N LEU A 200 19.89 -17.15 14.11
CA LEU A 200 19.44 -16.73 15.44
C LEU A 200 18.95 -17.89 16.31
N LEU A 201 18.64 -19.03 15.70
CA LEU A 201 18.03 -20.16 16.41
C LEU A 201 19.03 -21.05 17.17
N SER A 202 20.33 -20.72 17.12
CA SER A 202 21.38 -21.53 17.79
C SER A 202 21.03 -21.77 19.26
N ASN A 203 20.89 -23.07 19.64
CA ASN A 203 20.54 -23.53 20.98
C ASN A 203 19.13 -23.18 21.49
N ARG A 204 18.26 -22.60 20.66
CA ARG A 204 16.83 -22.38 20.99
C ARG A 204 16.04 -23.67 20.74
N LYS A 205 15.06 -23.94 21.58
CA LYS A 205 14.12 -25.07 21.41
C LYS A 205 12.70 -24.55 21.53
N TYR A 206 11.82 -25.09 20.73
CA TYR A 206 10.41 -24.73 20.67
C TYR A 206 9.55 -25.98 20.76
N ASP A 207 8.32 -25.82 21.21
CA ASP A 207 7.32 -26.87 21.23
C ASP A 207 6.55 -26.92 19.91
N ILE A 208 6.41 -25.72 19.28
CA ILE A 208 5.73 -25.51 18.00
C ILE A 208 6.55 -24.51 17.17
#